data_99b5a375ff7a62a7d351e63f3131f863
#
_entry.id   99b5a375ff7a62a7d351e63f3131f863
#
_cell.length_a   1.000
_cell.length_b   1.000
_cell.length_c   1.000
_cell.angle_alpha   90.00
_cell.angle_beta   90.00
_cell.angle_gamma   90.00
#
_symmetry.space_group_name_H-M   'P 1'
#
loop_
_entity.id
_entity.type
_entity.pdbx_description
1 polymer ?
#
loop_
_entity_poly.entity_id
_entity_poly.type
_entity_poly.pdbx_seq_one_letter_code
_entity_poly.pdbx_strand_id
1 'polypeptide(L)'
;FPSDNPLASIDGAKGKAAQGANYKYIKYSSANDFAKEAKSFSLSVWVKKGDLKTDHIFSMPAPSSYHWSAASMFLLTEGTAAQPVVKFFVKDQTSEKWFEWTGANAVTGLYDNNWHHLAFVYDAGTSKMTLYKDGVAHANAPEWTGHGNVVLEPTKITGLKIGAGPQEFTAQQVSQGASDWLKNSWNGGIDQFRLYATALTAAEVNTLYTKKK
;
A
#
# COMPACT_ATOMS: atom_id res chain seq x y z
N PHE A 1 10.83 -13.95 -4.43
CA PHE A 1 9.55 -13.87 -5.17
C PHE A 1 8.99 -15.27 -5.34
N PRO A 2 7.66 -15.46 -5.32
CA PRO A 2 7.06 -16.71 -5.73
C PRO A 2 7.55 -17.11 -7.13
N SER A 3 7.73 -18.41 -7.38
CA SER A 3 8.22 -18.92 -8.68
C SER A 3 7.29 -18.60 -9.85
N ASP A 4 6.04 -18.27 -9.57
CA ASP A 4 4.97 -17.91 -10.49
C ASP A 4 4.73 -16.39 -10.60
N ASN A 5 5.65 -15.56 -10.07
CA ASN A 5 5.54 -14.10 -10.14
C ASN A 5 5.47 -13.63 -11.60
N PRO A 6 4.35 -13.03 -12.03
CA PRO A 6 4.15 -12.61 -13.41
C PRO A 6 4.84 -11.26 -13.73
N LEU A 7 5.52 -10.64 -12.77
CA LEU A 7 6.12 -9.31 -12.92
C LEU A 7 7.55 -9.41 -13.45
N ALA A 8 7.91 -8.49 -14.34
CA ALA A 8 9.27 -8.38 -14.84
C ALA A 8 10.23 -7.87 -13.75
N SER A 9 11.51 -8.25 -13.87
CA SER A 9 12.58 -7.74 -13.01
C SER A 9 13.20 -6.50 -13.63
N ILE A 10 13.40 -5.46 -12.81
CA ILE A 10 14.10 -4.22 -13.19
C ILE A 10 15.17 -3.89 -12.15
N ASP A 11 15.96 -2.85 -12.41
CA ASP A 11 16.89 -2.33 -11.41
C ASP A 11 16.12 -1.62 -10.31
N GLY A 12 16.34 -2.04 -9.07
CA GLY A 12 15.65 -1.57 -7.88
C GLY A 12 16.29 -0.33 -7.24
N ALA A 13 15.71 0.11 -6.16
CA ALA A 13 16.35 1.06 -5.25
C ALA A 13 17.65 0.46 -4.69
N LYS A 14 17.67 -0.87 -4.56
CA LYS A 14 18.87 -1.68 -4.28
C LYS A 14 18.71 -3.06 -4.91
N GLY A 15 19.66 -3.44 -5.78
CA GLY A 15 19.61 -4.74 -6.47
C GLY A 15 18.49 -4.80 -7.50
N LYS A 16 17.61 -5.80 -7.40
CA LYS A 16 16.49 -6.01 -8.33
C LYS A 16 15.14 -5.75 -7.67
N ALA A 17 14.22 -5.23 -8.48
CA ALA A 17 12.86 -4.88 -8.11
C ALA A 17 11.84 -5.51 -9.06
N ALA A 18 10.57 -5.47 -8.70
CA ALA A 18 9.47 -5.87 -9.57
C ALA A 18 8.97 -4.66 -10.37
N GLN A 19 8.78 -4.86 -11.68
CA GLN A 19 8.06 -3.91 -12.54
C GLN A 19 6.58 -4.29 -12.54
N GLY A 20 5.74 -3.48 -11.94
CA GLY A 20 4.30 -3.63 -11.98
C GLY A 20 3.76 -3.49 -13.40
N ALA A 21 2.65 -4.16 -13.67
CA ALA A 21 1.99 -4.16 -14.97
C ALA A 21 0.47 -4.31 -14.81
N ASN A 22 -0.29 -3.84 -15.80
CA ASN A 22 -1.74 -3.97 -15.80
C ASN A 22 -2.18 -5.43 -15.59
N TYR A 23 -3.13 -5.63 -14.69
CA TYR A 23 -3.73 -6.93 -14.36
C TYR A 23 -2.76 -7.98 -13.81
N LYS A 24 -1.57 -7.55 -13.37
CA LYS A 24 -0.56 -8.43 -12.79
C LYS A 24 -0.19 -7.97 -11.39
N TYR A 25 0.07 -8.92 -10.52
CA TYR A 25 0.45 -8.67 -9.12
C TYR A 25 1.18 -9.86 -8.53
N ILE A 26 1.89 -9.64 -7.44
CA ILE A 26 2.43 -10.70 -6.61
C ILE A 26 1.36 -11.06 -5.58
N LYS A 27 1.03 -12.35 -5.44
CA LYS A 27 0.05 -12.83 -4.46
C LYS A 27 0.71 -13.73 -3.42
N TYR A 28 0.40 -13.44 -2.18
CA TYR A 28 0.63 -14.34 -1.05
C TYR A 28 -0.73 -14.84 -0.58
N SER A 29 -0.87 -16.16 -0.40
CA SER A 29 -2.14 -16.80 -0.06
C SER A 29 -2.61 -16.56 1.38
N SER A 30 -1.77 -15.97 2.22
CA SER A 30 -2.06 -15.66 3.61
C SER A 30 -1.41 -14.33 4.01
N ALA A 31 -2.11 -13.58 4.88
CA ALA A 31 -1.51 -12.45 5.59
C ALA A 31 -0.73 -12.90 6.84
N ASN A 32 -0.62 -14.22 7.05
CA ASN A 32 0.10 -14.86 8.16
C ASN A 32 -0.29 -14.26 9.53
N ASP A 33 0.69 -14.13 10.41
CA ASP A 33 0.47 -13.63 11.75
C ASP A 33 0.25 -12.11 11.80
N PHE A 34 0.57 -11.37 10.73
CA PHE A 34 0.33 -9.92 10.69
C PHE A 34 -1.12 -9.57 11.05
N ALA A 35 -2.09 -10.27 10.46
CA ALA A 35 -3.51 -9.99 10.71
C ALA A 35 -3.96 -10.29 12.14
N LYS A 36 -3.23 -11.13 12.87
CA LYS A 36 -3.50 -11.45 14.27
C LYS A 36 -2.82 -10.49 15.23
N GLU A 37 -1.61 -10.05 14.89
CA GLU A 37 -0.73 -9.31 15.79
C GLU A 37 -0.80 -7.79 15.62
N ALA A 38 -1.25 -7.30 14.46
CA ALA A 38 -1.25 -5.87 14.13
C ALA A 38 -2.26 -5.08 14.94
N LYS A 39 -1.81 -4.52 16.07
CA LYS A 39 -2.52 -3.49 16.87
C LYS A 39 -2.11 -2.09 16.39
N SER A 40 -0.83 -1.78 16.50
CA SER A 40 -0.15 -0.79 15.68
C SER A 40 0.48 -1.51 14.49
N PHE A 41 0.77 -0.81 13.42
CA PHE A 41 1.41 -1.43 12.26
C PHE A 41 2.21 -0.42 11.44
N SER A 42 3.10 -0.94 10.59
CA SER A 42 3.80 -0.12 9.62
C SER A 42 3.92 -0.84 8.28
N LEU A 43 3.82 -0.07 7.22
CA LEU A 43 4.15 -0.48 5.86
C LEU A 43 5.36 0.32 5.40
N SER A 44 6.32 -0.35 4.79
CA SER A 44 7.48 0.27 4.14
C SER A 44 7.62 -0.29 2.74
N VAL A 45 7.80 0.59 1.75
CA VAL A 45 7.94 0.19 0.34
C VAL A 45 8.72 1.25 -0.44
N TRP A 46 9.53 0.80 -1.40
CA TRP A 46 10.08 1.67 -2.42
C TRP A 46 9.23 1.60 -3.67
N VAL A 47 8.90 2.76 -4.23
CA VAL A 47 8.09 2.88 -5.45
C VAL A 47 8.77 3.80 -6.45
N LYS A 48 8.55 3.51 -7.73
CA LYS A 48 9.05 4.33 -8.84
C LYS A 48 7.98 4.44 -9.91
N LYS A 49 7.60 5.67 -10.27
CA LYS A 49 6.62 5.92 -11.32
C LYS A 49 6.79 7.32 -11.91
N GLY A 50 6.58 7.45 -13.22
CA GLY A 50 6.67 8.73 -13.92
C GLY A 50 5.33 9.35 -14.30
N ASP A 51 4.23 8.59 -14.18
CA ASP A 51 2.88 9.06 -14.46
C ASP A 51 1.96 8.74 -13.28
N LEU A 52 0.97 9.59 -13.05
CA LEU A 52 -0.04 9.35 -12.04
C LEU A 52 -1.32 8.81 -12.69
N LYS A 53 -1.79 7.70 -12.15
CA LYS A 53 -3.11 7.10 -12.41
C LYS A 53 -3.71 6.65 -11.09
N THR A 54 -4.98 6.28 -11.10
CA THR A 54 -5.57 5.59 -9.95
C THR A 54 -5.05 4.17 -9.92
N ASP A 55 -4.06 3.92 -9.08
CA ASP A 55 -3.35 2.65 -8.98
C ASP A 55 -3.22 2.18 -7.54
N HIS A 56 -3.20 0.86 -7.33
CA HIS A 56 -3.01 0.27 -6.02
C HIS A 56 -1.61 -0.30 -5.86
N ILE A 57 -0.94 0.09 -4.77
CA ILE A 57 0.39 -0.42 -4.40
C ILE A 57 0.26 -1.78 -3.71
N PHE A 58 -0.75 -1.96 -2.85
CA PHE A 58 -1.07 -3.25 -2.26
C PHE A 58 -2.51 -3.33 -1.80
N SER A 59 -2.99 -4.56 -1.53
CA SER A 59 -4.28 -4.79 -0.90
C SER A 59 -4.32 -6.10 -0.10
N MET A 60 -5.22 -6.16 0.89
CA MET A 60 -5.64 -7.36 1.62
C MET A 60 -7.12 -7.61 1.32
N PRO A 61 -7.44 -8.41 0.28
CA PRO A 61 -8.81 -8.64 -0.16
C PRO A 61 -9.58 -9.59 0.75
N ALA A 62 -10.92 -9.48 0.68
CA ALA A 62 -11.84 -10.41 1.32
C ALA A 62 -12.08 -11.69 0.48
N PRO A 63 -12.53 -12.81 1.10
CA PRO A 63 -12.74 -14.08 0.41
C PRO A 63 -13.81 -14.09 -0.67
N SER A 64 -14.94 -13.44 -0.42
CA SER A 64 -16.16 -13.59 -1.22
C SER A 64 -16.62 -12.32 -1.91
N SER A 65 -15.99 -11.19 -1.63
CA SER A 65 -16.32 -9.91 -2.24
C SER A 65 -15.05 -9.12 -2.46
N TYR A 66 -14.88 -8.64 -3.67
CA TYR A 66 -13.72 -7.83 -4.04
C TYR A 66 -14.04 -6.33 -4.05
N HIS A 67 -15.22 -5.95 -3.53
CA HIS A 67 -15.54 -4.55 -3.33
C HIS A 67 -14.62 -3.97 -2.26
N TRP A 68 -14.18 -2.72 -2.43
CA TRP A 68 -13.25 -2.08 -1.50
C TRP A 68 -13.70 -2.13 -0.03
N SER A 69 -15.02 -1.99 0.21
CA SER A 69 -15.59 -2.00 1.56
C SER A 69 -15.47 -3.36 2.28
N ALA A 70 -15.12 -4.42 1.57
CA ALA A 70 -14.88 -5.74 2.15
C ALA A 70 -13.38 -6.00 2.38
N ALA A 71 -12.49 -5.23 1.77
CA ALA A 71 -11.06 -5.34 1.99
C ALA A 71 -10.68 -4.87 3.39
N SER A 72 -9.68 -5.52 4.00
CA SER A 72 -9.17 -5.10 5.31
C SER A 72 -8.18 -3.95 5.22
N MET A 73 -7.34 -3.94 4.20
CA MET A 73 -6.37 -2.87 3.96
C MET A 73 -6.10 -2.71 2.46
N PHE A 74 -5.82 -1.49 2.03
CA PHE A 74 -5.15 -1.22 0.77
C PHE A 74 -4.53 0.18 0.76
N LEU A 75 -3.54 0.35 -0.11
CA LEU A 75 -2.88 1.61 -0.39
C LEU A 75 -3.04 1.93 -1.87
N LEU A 76 -3.59 3.10 -2.17
CA LEU A 76 -3.75 3.59 -3.53
C LEU A 76 -3.23 5.01 -3.70
N THR A 77 -2.99 5.35 -4.95
CA THR A 77 -2.69 6.71 -5.39
C THR A 77 -3.68 7.12 -6.47
N GLU A 78 -4.07 8.39 -6.50
CA GLU A 78 -4.96 8.97 -7.50
C GLU A 78 -4.71 10.48 -7.67
N GLY A 79 -5.54 11.18 -8.43
CA GLY A 79 -5.43 12.61 -8.66
C GLY A 79 -4.62 12.96 -9.92
N THR A 80 -3.81 13.99 -9.85
CA THR A 80 -2.92 14.43 -10.94
C THR A 80 -1.47 14.53 -10.45
N ALA A 81 -0.50 14.55 -11.35
CA ALA A 81 0.91 14.70 -10.98
C ALA A 81 1.19 16.01 -10.20
N ALA A 82 0.42 17.07 -10.49
CA ALA A 82 0.50 18.34 -9.77
C ALA A 82 -0.17 18.31 -8.38
N GLN A 83 -1.19 17.48 -8.24
CA GLN A 83 -1.92 17.28 -6.99
C GLN A 83 -2.13 15.78 -6.74
N PRO A 84 -1.07 15.05 -6.39
CA PRO A 84 -1.17 13.64 -6.11
C PRO A 84 -1.94 13.40 -4.82
N VAL A 85 -2.79 12.38 -4.83
CA VAL A 85 -3.53 11.91 -3.66
C VAL A 85 -3.00 10.56 -3.27
N VAL A 86 -2.67 10.38 -2.01
CA VAL A 86 -2.29 9.09 -1.43
C VAL A 86 -3.34 8.72 -0.38
N LYS A 87 -3.88 7.52 -0.46
CA LYS A 87 -4.91 7.02 0.47
C LYS A 87 -4.53 5.65 0.99
N PHE A 88 -4.56 5.53 2.30
CA PHE A 88 -4.42 4.26 2.99
C PHE A 88 -5.76 3.91 3.65
N PHE A 89 -6.37 2.83 3.22
CA PHE A 89 -7.61 2.32 3.78
C PHE A 89 -7.32 1.21 4.79
N VAL A 90 -8.00 1.28 5.92
CA VAL A 90 -8.02 0.22 6.94
C VAL A 90 -9.46 -0.02 7.37
N LYS A 91 -9.84 -1.29 7.42
CA LYS A 91 -11.09 -1.76 8.02
C LYS A 91 -10.79 -2.88 8.98
N ASP A 92 -11.30 -2.76 10.17
CA ASP A 92 -11.21 -3.78 11.18
C ASP A 92 -12.59 -4.28 11.64
N GLN A 93 -12.66 -4.97 12.77
CA GLN A 93 -13.91 -5.53 13.31
C GLN A 93 -14.90 -4.47 13.74
N THR A 94 -14.46 -3.25 14.00
CA THR A 94 -15.28 -2.19 14.63
C THR A 94 -15.72 -1.12 13.65
N SER A 95 -14.83 -0.70 12.76
CA SER A 95 -15.07 0.40 11.82
C SER A 95 -14.06 0.44 10.69
N GLU A 96 -14.12 1.49 9.88
CA GLU A 96 -13.18 1.71 8.78
C GLU A 96 -12.67 3.15 8.77
N LYS A 97 -11.48 3.35 8.21
CA LYS A 97 -10.84 4.65 8.07
C LYS A 97 -10.09 4.78 6.76
N TRP A 98 -10.29 5.91 6.12
CA TRP A 98 -9.44 6.44 5.07
C TRP A 98 -8.45 7.44 5.68
N PHE A 99 -7.17 7.13 5.59
CA PHE A 99 -6.09 8.06 5.89
C PHE A 99 -5.66 8.69 4.57
N GLU A 100 -5.81 10.01 4.44
CA GLU A 100 -5.69 10.70 3.16
C GLU A 100 -4.68 11.85 3.22
N TRP A 101 -3.85 11.91 2.20
CA TRP A 101 -2.94 13.02 1.92
C TRP A 101 -3.33 13.63 0.58
N THR A 102 -4.04 14.76 0.61
CA THR A 102 -4.65 15.41 -0.54
C THR A 102 -4.67 16.92 -0.39
N GLY A 103 -4.91 17.66 -1.46
CA GLY A 103 -4.98 19.12 -1.46
C GLY A 103 -3.71 19.78 -0.93
N ALA A 104 -3.83 20.61 0.10
CA ALA A 104 -2.68 21.22 0.76
C ALA A 104 -1.73 20.23 1.44
N ASN A 105 -2.21 19.01 1.71
CA ASN A 105 -1.44 17.92 2.31
C ASN A 105 -1.01 16.86 1.26
N ALA A 106 -1.02 17.20 -0.03
CA ALA A 106 -0.61 16.26 -1.08
C ALA A 106 0.88 15.88 -0.96
N VAL A 107 1.19 14.61 -1.29
CA VAL A 107 2.57 14.09 -1.30
C VAL A 107 3.25 14.46 -2.61
N THR A 108 3.83 15.63 -2.68
CA THR A 108 4.47 16.15 -3.89
C THR A 108 5.78 15.42 -4.25
N GLY A 109 6.18 15.46 -5.52
CA GLY A 109 7.43 14.88 -6.01
C GLY A 109 7.51 13.37 -5.86
N LEU A 110 6.38 12.65 -6.07
CA LEU A 110 6.32 11.18 -6.04
C LEU A 110 6.36 10.56 -7.44
N TYR A 111 6.02 11.35 -8.48
CA TYR A 111 5.85 10.88 -9.86
C TYR A 111 6.88 11.47 -10.81
N ASP A 112 8.14 11.46 -10.42
CA ASP A 112 9.27 12.01 -11.17
C ASP A 112 10.14 10.93 -11.85
N ASN A 113 9.65 9.68 -11.86
CA ASN A 113 10.35 8.50 -12.35
C ASN A 113 11.64 8.14 -11.58
N ASN A 114 11.79 8.64 -10.36
CA ASN A 114 12.82 8.21 -9.43
C ASN A 114 12.27 7.21 -8.39
N TRP A 115 13.17 6.51 -7.70
CA TRP A 115 12.80 5.67 -6.57
C TRP A 115 12.55 6.53 -5.34
N HIS A 116 11.35 6.41 -4.75
CA HIS A 116 10.97 7.02 -3.49
C HIS A 116 10.64 5.96 -2.45
N HIS A 117 11.10 6.18 -1.24
CA HIS A 117 10.73 5.37 -0.09
C HIS A 117 9.46 5.96 0.54
N LEU A 118 8.44 5.13 0.68
CA LEU A 118 7.24 5.46 1.44
C LEU A 118 7.17 4.57 2.67
N ALA A 119 6.89 5.17 3.82
CA ALA A 119 6.49 4.42 4.99
C ALA A 119 5.22 5.01 5.61
N PHE A 120 4.32 4.14 6.04
CA PHE A 120 3.08 4.48 6.71
C PHE A 120 3.11 3.82 8.07
N VAL A 121 3.00 4.61 9.12
CA VAL A 121 3.10 4.14 10.51
C VAL A 121 1.81 4.51 11.23
N TYR A 122 0.98 3.50 11.56
CA TYR A 122 -0.16 3.66 12.45
C TYR A 122 0.27 3.35 13.88
N ASP A 123 0.11 4.33 14.76
CA ASP A 123 0.36 4.19 16.19
C ASP A 123 -0.98 4.15 16.95
N ALA A 124 -1.29 3.00 17.54
CA ALA A 124 -2.51 2.79 18.31
C ALA A 124 -2.58 3.68 19.58
N GLY A 125 -1.43 4.06 20.15
CA GLY A 125 -1.39 4.94 21.31
C GLY A 125 -1.90 6.35 21.02
N THR A 126 -1.70 6.82 19.78
CA THR A 126 -2.17 8.14 19.32
C THR A 126 -3.32 8.07 18.33
N SER A 127 -3.65 6.88 17.83
CA SER A 127 -4.63 6.65 16.74
C SER A 127 -4.31 7.42 15.45
N LYS A 128 -3.05 7.75 15.20
CA LYS A 128 -2.60 8.52 14.04
C LYS A 128 -1.81 7.66 13.07
N MET A 129 -1.94 7.98 11.79
CA MET A 129 -1.07 7.44 10.75
C MET A 129 -0.12 8.51 10.26
N THR A 130 1.19 8.28 10.43
CA THR A 130 2.24 9.14 9.89
C THR A 130 2.74 8.56 8.58
N LEU A 131 2.75 9.37 7.53
CA LEU A 131 3.41 9.08 6.26
C LEU A 131 4.82 9.64 6.30
N TYR A 132 5.78 8.84 5.86
CA TYR A 132 7.15 9.28 5.58
C TYR A 132 7.42 9.15 4.09
N LYS A 133 7.99 10.18 3.49
CA LYS A 133 8.57 10.13 2.15
C LYS A 133 10.08 10.36 2.27
N ASP A 134 10.86 9.43 1.74
CA ASP A 134 12.32 9.49 1.73
C ASP A 134 12.93 9.76 3.12
N GLY A 135 12.37 9.07 4.12
CA GLY A 135 12.80 9.16 5.53
C GLY A 135 12.26 10.38 6.29
N VAL A 136 11.57 11.32 5.63
CA VAL A 136 11.03 12.54 6.24
C VAL A 136 9.54 12.39 6.51
N ALA A 137 9.13 12.66 7.75
CA ALA A 137 7.72 12.62 8.14
C ALA A 137 6.94 13.74 7.47
N HIS A 138 5.78 13.41 6.90
CA HIS A 138 4.83 14.39 6.39
C HIS A 138 4.20 15.16 7.55
N ALA A 139 3.99 16.48 7.35
CA ALA A 139 3.45 17.35 8.41
C ALA A 139 2.02 16.98 8.83
N ASN A 140 1.21 16.46 7.89
CA ASN A 140 -0.13 15.95 8.18
C ASN A 140 -0.07 14.47 8.59
N ALA A 141 -0.62 14.15 9.76
CA ALA A 141 -0.80 12.80 10.27
C ALA A 141 -2.29 12.58 10.57
N PRO A 142 -3.08 12.06 9.61
CA PRO A 142 -4.50 11.81 9.80
C PRO A 142 -4.77 10.90 10.99
N GLU A 143 -5.84 11.18 11.74
CA GLU A 143 -6.21 10.49 12.95
C GLU A 143 -7.49 9.66 12.78
N TRP A 144 -7.52 8.48 13.36
CA TRP A 144 -8.72 7.66 13.57
C TRP A 144 -9.19 7.90 15.01
N THR A 145 -9.83 9.01 15.22
CA THR A 145 -10.10 9.58 16.53
C THR A 145 -10.63 8.58 17.55
N GLY A 146 -9.88 8.37 18.65
CA GLY A 146 -10.26 7.49 19.74
C GLY A 146 -10.26 5.98 19.41
N HIS A 147 -9.76 5.55 18.24
CA HIS A 147 -9.84 4.15 17.81
C HIS A 147 -8.91 3.22 18.62
N GLY A 148 -7.66 3.61 18.81
CA GLY A 148 -6.68 2.79 19.52
C GLY A 148 -6.19 1.60 18.68
N ASN A 149 -6.26 0.40 19.25
CA ASN A 149 -5.78 -0.82 18.59
C ASN A 149 -6.62 -1.17 17.37
N VAL A 150 -5.96 -1.43 16.23
CA VAL A 150 -6.57 -2.08 15.09
C VAL A 150 -6.75 -3.57 15.39
N VAL A 151 -7.93 -4.11 15.10
CA VAL A 151 -8.26 -5.53 15.33
C VAL A 151 -8.77 -6.11 14.01
N LEU A 152 -7.86 -6.60 13.18
CA LEU A 152 -8.19 -7.22 11.91
C LEU A 152 -8.93 -8.55 12.12
N GLU A 153 -9.68 -8.98 11.10
CA GLU A 153 -10.33 -10.30 11.08
C GLU A 153 -9.57 -11.24 10.14
N PRO A 154 -8.67 -12.12 10.65
CA PRO A 154 -7.85 -12.98 9.80
C PRO A 154 -8.67 -13.88 8.87
N THR A 155 -9.86 -14.30 9.28
CA THR A 155 -10.76 -15.13 8.48
C THR A 155 -11.39 -14.40 7.29
N LYS A 156 -11.36 -13.07 7.31
CA LYS A 156 -11.84 -12.20 6.22
C LYS A 156 -10.72 -11.71 5.30
N ILE A 157 -9.51 -12.24 5.46
CA ILE A 157 -8.35 -11.87 4.63
C ILE A 157 -7.91 -13.09 3.82
N THR A 158 -8.03 -13.02 2.49
CA THR A 158 -7.61 -14.12 1.59
C THR A 158 -6.14 -14.08 1.21
N GLY A 159 -5.38 -13.17 1.77
CA GLY A 159 -3.96 -13.02 1.50
C GLY A 159 -3.55 -11.57 1.30
N LEU A 160 -2.42 -11.39 0.64
CA LEU A 160 -1.82 -10.10 0.32
C LEU A 160 -1.53 -10.04 -1.17
N LYS A 161 -1.97 -8.97 -1.82
CA LYS A 161 -1.57 -8.63 -3.19
C LYS A 161 -0.62 -7.44 -3.15
N ILE A 162 0.49 -7.53 -3.86
CA ILE A 162 1.42 -6.41 -4.07
C ILE A 162 1.32 -6.01 -5.55
N GLY A 163 1.04 -4.73 -5.80
CA GLY A 163 0.87 -4.15 -7.12
C GLY A 163 -0.55 -4.20 -7.66
N ALA A 164 -1.57 -4.50 -6.84
CA ALA A 164 -2.96 -4.48 -7.26
C ALA A 164 -3.96 -4.18 -6.13
N GLY A 165 -5.14 -3.71 -6.52
CA GLY A 165 -6.30 -3.52 -5.67
C GLY A 165 -6.97 -4.83 -5.26
N PRO A 166 -8.05 -4.75 -4.45
CA PRO A 166 -8.66 -5.92 -3.84
C PRO A 166 -9.45 -6.80 -4.82
N GLN A 167 -9.83 -6.30 -5.98
CA GLN A 167 -10.58 -7.08 -6.96
C GLN A 167 -9.72 -8.10 -7.72
N GLU A 168 -10.32 -9.22 -8.12
CA GLU A 168 -9.70 -10.16 -9.05
C GLU A 168 -9.95 -9.74 -10.49
N PHE A 169 -9.02 -10.08 -11.38
CA PHE A 169 -9.16 -9.85 -12.81
C PHE A 169 -9.73 -11.09 -13.49
N THR A 170 -10.88 -10.95 -14.13
CA THR A 170 -11.43 -11.99 -15.00
C THR A 170 -10.78 -11.92 -16.39
N ALA A 171 -10.80 -13.02 -17.15
CA ALA A 171 -10.30 -13.05 -18.51
C ALA A 171 -10.98 -11.99 -19.42
N GLN A 172 -12.30 -11.80 -19.24
CA GLN A 172 -13.07 -10.80 -19.96
C GLN A 172 -12.61 -9.36 -19.61
N GLN A 173 -12.37 -9.08 -18.35
CA GLN A 173 -11.89 -7.76 -17.91
C GLN A 173 -10.49 -7.46 -18.43
N VAL A 174 -9.63 -8.47 -18.51
CA VAL A 174 -8.29 -8.34 -19.10
C VAL A 174 -8.37 -8.01 -20.59
N SER A 175 -9.27 -8.68 -21.32
CA SER A 175 -9.42 -8.48 -22.77
C SER A 175 -10.09 -7.16 -23.15
N GLN A 176 -11.01 -6.63 -22.31
CA GLN A 176 -11.78 -5.41 -22.58
C GLN A 176 -11.19 -4.15 -21.93
N GLY A 177 -10.19 -4.30 -21.08
CA GLY A 177 -9.71 -3.25 -20.18
C GLY A 177 -10.63 -3.05 -18.99
N ALA A 178 -10.06 -2.93 -17.81
CA ALA A 178 -10.82 -2.65 -16.59
C ALA A 178 -11.02 -1.14 -16.46
N SER A 179 -12.27 -0.70 -16.42
CA SER A 179 -12.62 0.69 -16.12
C SER A 179 -12.75 0.97 -14.62
N ASP A 180 -12.93 -0.09 -13.82
CA ASP A 180 -13.10 0.01 -12.38
C ASP A 180 -11.75 0.27 -11.68
N TRP A 181 -11.65 1.40 -10.98
CA TRP A 181 -10.45 1.80 -10.26
C TRP A 181 -9.97 0.78 -9.22
N LEU A 182 -10.85 -0.05 -8.68
CA LEU A 182 -10.51 -1.11 -7.72
C LEU A 182 -9.63 -2.23 -8.34
N LYS A 183 -9.62 -2.34 -9.67
CA LYS A 183 -8.84 -3.33 -10.43
C LYS A 183 -7.48 -2.79 -10.88
N ASN A 184 -7.25 -1.49 -10.75
CA ASN A 184 -6.04 -0.88 -11.26
C ASN A 184 -4.80 -1.42 -10.54
N SER A 185 -3.86 -1.86 -11.34
CA SER A 185 -2.56 -2.34 -10.87
C SER A 185 -1.55 -1.20 -10.85
N TRP A 186 -0.62 -1.27 -9.92
CA TRP A 186 0.53 -0.39 -9.92
C TRP A 186 1.40 -0.66 -11.16
N ASN A 187 1.52 0.32 -12.03
CA ASN A 187 2.24 0.23 -13.31
C ASN A 187 3.67 0.78 -13.21
N GLY A 188 4.24 0.82 -12.03
CA GLY A 188 5.57 1.33 -11.74
C GLY A 188 6.47 0.28 -11.09
N GLY A 189 7.67 0.69 -10.71
CA GLY A 189 8.57 -0.14 -9.92
C GLY A 189 8.09 -0.30 -8.48
N ILE A 190 8.25 -1.50 -7.93
CA ILE A 190 8.02 -1.82 -6.51
C ILE A 190 9.25 -2.56 -6.00
N ASP A 191 9.80 -2.10 -4.89
CA ASP A 191 10.95 -2.73 -4.25
C ASP A 191 10.79 -2.75 -2.72
N GLN A 192 11.37 -3.75 -2.08
CA GLN A 192 11.48 -3.87 -0.63
C GLN A 192 10.18 -3.63 0.14
N PHE A 193 9.07 -4.22 -0.34
CA PHE A 193 7.79 -4.18 0.36
C PHE A 193 7.89 -4.92 1.70
N ARG A 194 7.50 -4.28 2.79
CA ARG A 194 7.50 -4.84 4.15
C ARG A 194 6.28 -4.41 4.94
N LEU A 195 5.72 -5.34 5.68
CA LEU A 195 4.70 -5.09 6.69
C LEU A 195 5.24 -5.45 8.07
N TYR A 196 4.97 -4.61 9.04
CA TYR A 196 5.35 -4.78 10.46
C TYR A 196 4.10 -4.69 11.33
N ALA A 197 3.92 -5.64 12.25
CA ALA A 197 2.84 -5.63 13.24
C ALA A 197 3.16 -4.70 14.44
N THR A 198 3.89 -3.62 14.19
CA THR A 198 4.28 -2.62 15.17
C THR A 198 4.42 -1.24 14.52
N ALA A 199 4.26 -0.17 15.29
CA ALA A 199 4.61 1.17 14.87
C ALA A 199 6.12 1.33 14.87
N LEU A 200 6.72 1.57 13.70
CA LEU A 200 8.15 1.88 13.60
C LEU A 200 8.42 3.29 14.12
N THR A 201 9.52 3.47 14.80
CA THR A 201 10.03 4.78 15.16
C THR A 201 10.57 5.53 13.94
N ALA A 202 10.66 6.85 14.01
CA ALA A 202 11.27 7.68 12.94
C ALA A 202 12.71 7.23 12.61
N ALA A 203 13.49 6.80 13.62
CA ALA A 203 14.85 6.30 13.44
C ALA A 203 14.88 4.97 12.66
N GLU A 204 13.94 4.08 12.90
CA GLU A 204 13.81 2.82 12.15
C GLU A 204 13.38 3.09 10.71
N VAL A 205 12.40 3.98 10.49
CA VAL A 205 12.00 4.41 9.14
C VAL A 205 13.18 5.02 8.38
N ASN A 206 13.94 5.92 9.01
CA ASN A 206 15.14 6.50 8.41
C ASN A 206 16.21 5.43 8.11
N THR A 207 16.32 4.40 8.94
CA THR A 207 17.21 3.27 8.69
C THR A 207 16.80 2.47 7.46
N LEU A 208 15.50 2.21 7.27
CA LEU A 208 14.98 1.55 6.06
C LEU A 208 15.26 2.36 4.80
N TYR A 209 15.10 3.67 4.89
CA TYR A 209 15.40 4.59 3.79
C TYR A 209 16.89 4.61 3.44
N THR A 210 17.76 4.86 4.43
CA THR A 210 19.20 5.09 4.18
C THR A 210 19.97 3.82 3.83
N LYS A 211 19.63 2.69 4.46
CA LYS A 211 20.31 1.41 4.22
C LYS A 211 19.76 0.64 3.03
N LYS A 212 18.58 1.00 2.54
CA LYS A 212 17.88 0.30 1.44
C LYS A 212 17.99 -1.21 1.64
N LYS A 213 17.51 -1.65 2.79
CA LYS A 213 17.60 -3.06 3.21
C LYS A 213 16.35 -3.80 2.75
#